data_9bd4530e55c1a5f9d6631b1f1462c9c6
#
_entry.id   9bd4530e55c1a5f9d6631b1f1462c9c6
#
_cell.length_a   1.000
_cell.length_b   1.000
_cell.length_c   1.000
_cell.angle_alpha   90.00
_cell.angle_beta   90.00
_cell.angle_gamma   90.00
#
_symmetry.space_group_name_H-M   'P 1'
#
loop_
_entity.id
_entity.type
_entity.pdbx_description
1 polymer ?
#
loop_
_entity_poly.entity_id
_entity_poly.type
_entity_poly.pdbx_seq_one_letter_code
_entity_poly.pdbx_strand_id
1 'polypeptide(L)'
;MNKFMTTVEMLDGTIYGPVRVLYADKIKCERSARANGWDLTRDEITLRGFLSWAALTRTGEITVPYEEFIDQVADIAADSVTPEDGDPTQAA
;
A
#
# COMPACT_ATOMS: atom_id res chain seq x y z
N MET A 1 8.43 9.10 -13.71
CA MET A 1 7.20 8.31 -13.39
C MET A 1 6.91 8.43 -11.90
N ASN A 2 5.65 8.64 -11.56
CA ASN A 2 5.27 8.76 -10.16
C ASN A 2 5.36 7.41 -9.44
N LYS A 3 5.73 7.48 -8.17
CA LYS A 3 5.78 6.29 -7.31
C LYS A 3 4.59 6.33 -6.36
N PHE A 4 3.89 5.21 -6.24
CA PHE A 4 2.82 5.09 -5.28
C PHE A 4 3.40 4.53 -3.98
N MET A 5 3.44 5.38 -2.95
CA MET A 5 4.06 5.04 -1.67
C MET A 5 2.99 4.85 -0.60
N THR A 6 3.24 3.95 0.31
CA THR A 6 2.32 3.71 1.43
C THR A 6 3.09 3.68 2.75
N THR A 7 2.48 4.26 3.78
CA THR A 7 2.98 4.22 5.16
C THR A 7 1.84 3.75 6.05
N VAL A 8 2.10 2.78 6.90
CA VAL A 8 1.08 2.15 7.73
C VAL A 8 1.37 2.39 9.20
N GLU A 9 0.38 2.88 9.92
CA GLU A 9 0.43 3.02 11.37
C GLU A 9 -0.38 1.89 12.00
N MET A 10 0.24 1.13 12.89
CA MET A 10 -0.42 0.04 13.58
C MET A 10 -1.05 0.54 14.88
N LEU A 11 -1.98 -0.23 15.44
CA LEU A 11 -2.66 0.12 16.69
C LEU A 11 -1.70 0.24 17.88
N ASP A 12 -0.58 -0.49 17.82
CA ASP A 12 0.43 -0.42 18.90
C ASP A 12 1.43 0.71 18.71
N GLY A 13 1.25 1.53 17.68
CA GLY A 13 2.12 2.67 17.40
C GLY A 13 3.26 2.38 16.43
N THR A 14 3.45 1.12 16.03
CA THR A 14 4.48 0.77 15.06
C THR A 14 4.17 1.43 13.71
N ILE A 15 5.21 1.97 13.06
CA ILE A 15 5.08 2.58 11.73
C ILE A 15 5.88 1.73 10.75
N TYR A 16 5.24 1.31 9.67
CA TYR A 16 5.89 0.63 8.55
C TYR A 16 5.89 1.55 7.34
N GLY A 17 7.03 1.60 6.64
CA GLY A 17 7.16 2.40 5.44
C GLY A 17 7.86 3.72 5.68
N PRO A 18 7.89 4.59 4.66
CA PRO A 18 7.17 4.41 3.39
C PRO A 18 7.75 3.29 2.56
N VAL A 19 6.88 2.56 1.90
CA VAL A 19 7.27 1.48 0.99
C VAL A 19 6.56 1.68 -0.35
N ARG A 20 7.26 1.37 -1.44
CA ARG A 20 6.67 1.53 -2.77
C ARG A 20 5.76 0.36 -3.10
N VAL A 21 4.56 0.68 -3.58
CA VAL A 21 3.65 -0.31 -4.16
C VAL A 21 4.11 -0.58 -5.58
N LEU A 22 4.44 -1.83 -5.88
CA LEU A 22 4.92 -2.20 -7.20
C LEU A 22 3.77 -2.71 -8.08
N TYR A 23 4.04 -2.83 -9.36
CA TYR A 23 3.08 -3.36 -10.31
C TYR A 23 2.63 -4.77 -9.90
N ALA A 24 3.56 -5.58 -9.40
CA ALA A 24 3.23 -6.93 -8.91
C ALA A 24 2.22 -6.90 -7.77
N ASP A 25 2.31 -5.90 -6.88
CA ASP A 25 1.36 -5.74 -5.78
C ASP A 25 -0.03 -5.38 -6.33
N LYS A 26 -0.07 -4.56 -7.37
CA LYS A 26 -1.32 -4.17 -8.01
C LYS A 26 -2.00 -5.35 -8.70
N ILE A 27 -1.22 -6.22 -9.34
CA ILE A 27 -1.74 -7.43 -9.96
C ILE A 27 -2.34 -8.37 -8.90
N LYS A 28 -1.64 -8.54 -7.78
CA LYS A 28 -2.18 -9.34 -6.66
C LYS A 28 -3.49 -8.76 -6.15
N CYS A 29 -3.53 -7.43 -6.03
CA CYS A 29 -4.74 -6.74 -5.56
C CYS A 29 -5.91 -6.97 -6.51
N GLU A 30 -5.66 -6.86 -7.81
CA GLU A 30 -6.70 -7.08 -8.81
C GLU A 30 -7.25 -8.51 -8.74
N ARG A 31 -6.36 -9.50 -8.60
CA ARG A 31 -6.77 -10.90 -8.49
C ARG A 31 -7.60 -11.13 -7.22
N SER A 32 -7.16 -10.57 -6.10
CA SER A 32 -7.88 -10.71 -4.83
C SER A 32 -9.22 -9.99 -4.87
N ALA A 33 -9.29 -8.83 -5.52
CA ALA A 33 -10.54 -8.10 -5.68
C ALA A 33 -11.53 -8.96 -6.46
N ARG A 34 -11.06 -9.60 -7.53
CA ARG A 34 -11.91 -10.46 -8.34
C ARG A 34 -12.41 -11.66 -7.56
N ALA A 35 -11.52 -12.28 -6.77
CA ALA A 35 -11.86 -13.45 -5.96
C ALA A 35 -12.81 -13.12 -4.81
N ASN A 36 -12.72 -11.93 -4.26
CA ASN A 36 -13.52 -11.52 -3.09
C ASN A 36 -14.70 -10.63 -3.46
N GLY A 37 -14.89 -10.32 -4.72
CA GLY A 37 -16.00 -9.48 -5.15
C GLY A 37 -15.82 -8.00 -4.80
N TRP A 38 -14.58 -7.54 -4.58
CA TRP A 38 -14.31 -6.13 -4.33
C TRP A 38 -14.41 -5.33 -5.63
N ASP A 39 -14.97 -4.13 -5.52
CA ASP A 39 -15.11 -3.23 -6.68
C ASP A 39 -13.92 -2.26 -6.69
N LEU A 40 -13.22 -2.19 -7.83
CA LEU A 40 -12.02 -1.38 -7.95
C LEU A 40 -12.28 0.13 -7.84
N THR A 41 -13.53 0.55 -7.96
CA THR A 41 -13.87 1.97 -7.85
C THR A 41 -14.59 2.33 -6.55
N ARG A 42 -15.28 1.36 -5.91
CA ARG A 42 -16.05 1.62 -4.70
C ARG A 42 -15.34 1.19 -3.42
N ASP A 43 -14.52 0.14 -3.50
CA ASP A 43 -13.89 -0.43 -2.32
C ASP A 43 -12.46 0.10 -2.15
N GLU A 44 -12.29 1.39 -2.37
CA GLU A 44 -10.98 2.04 -2.40
C GLU A 44 -10.20 1.85 -1.09
N ILE A 45 -10.87 1.94 0.04
CA ILE A 45 -10.22 1.77 1.34
C ILE A 45 -9.72 0.35 1.50
N THR A 46 -10.54 -0.64 1.13
CA THR A 46 -10.14 -2.04 1.16
C THR A 46 -8.96 -2.31 0.25
N LEU A 47 -9.00 -1.75 -0.97
CA LEU A 47 -7.93 -1.93 -1.94
C LEU A 47 -6.62 -1.31 -1.47
N ARG A 48 -6.68 -0.14 -0.85
CA ARG A 48 -5.52 0.54 -0.29
C ARG A 48 -4.89 -0.31 0.82
N GLY A 49 -5.72 -0.89 1.68
CA GLY A 49 -5.27 -1.79 2.73
C GLY A 49 -4.57 -3.01 2.16
N PHE A 50 -5.15 -3.61 1.11
CA PHE A 50 -4.55 -4.78 0.48
C PHE A 50 -3.22 -4.44 -0.19
N LEU A 51 -3.15 -3.32 -0.90
CA LEU A 51 -1.90 -2.89 -1.55
C LEU A 51 -0.78 -2.69 -0.53
N SER A 52 -1.11 -2.08 0.61
CA SER A 52 -0.14 -1.88 1.69
C SER A 52 0.33 -3.21 2.26
N TRP A 53 -0.60 -4.13 2.54
CA TRP A 53 -0.26 -5.46 3.01
C TRP A 53 0.63 -6.21 2.04
N ALA A 54 0.30 -6.17 0.75
CA ALA A 54 1.07 -6.86 -0.27
C ALA A 54 2.50 -6.32 -0.36
N ALA A 55 2.66 -5.00 -0.33
CA ALA A 55 3.98 -4.38 -0.38
C ALA A 55 4.81 -4.71 0.85
N LEU A 56 4.23 -4.65 2.05
CA LEU A 56 4.95 -4.95 3.29
C LEU A 56 5.30 -6.44 3.38
N THR A 57 4.41 -7.31 2.91
CA THR A 57 4.68 -8.75 2.88
C THR A 57 5.81 -9.06 1.90
N ARG A 58 5.79 -8.43 0.73
CA ARG A 58 6.82 -8.63 -0.30
C ARG A 58 8.20 -8.21 0.20
N THR A 59 8.27 -7.12 0.96
CA THR A 59 9.55 -6.64 1.50
C THR A 59 9.98 -7.36 2.77
N GLY A 60 9.15 -8.25 3.29
CA GLY A 60 9.47 -9.03 4.48
C GLY A 60 9.24 -8.31 5.80
N GLU A 61 8.63 -7.14 5.79
CA GLU A 61 8.42 -6.39 7.03
C GLU A 61 7.29 -6.97 7.87
N ILE A 62 6.31 -7.62 7.24
CA ILE A 62 5.25 -8.33 7.95
C ILE A 62 5.10 -9.73 7.36
N THR A 63 4.56 -10.65 8.15
CA THR A 63 4.38 -12.05 7.73
C THR A 63 2.98 -12.57 8.03
N VAL A 64 2.09 -11.72 8.54
CA VAL A 64 0.73 -12.14 8.91
C VAL A 64 -0.21 -12.12 7.69
N PRO A 65 -1.29 -12.91 7.73
CA PRO A 65 -2.31 -12.86 6.67
C PRO A 65 -2.97 -11.50 6.60
N TYR A 66 -3.55 -11.19 5.44
CA TYR A 66 -4.21 -9.91 5.20
C TYR A 66 -5.28 -9.58 6.26
N GLU A 67 -6.15 -10.54 6.59
CA GLU A 67 -7.24 -10.31 7.54
C GLU A 67 -6.71 -9.94 8.92
N GLU A 68 -5.66 -10.61 9.36
CA GLU A 68 -5.04 -10.31 10.65
C GLU A 68 -4.36 -8.94 10.62
N PHE A 69 -3.71 -8.61 9.52
CA PHE A 69 -3.06 -7.31 9.35
C PHE A 69 -4.07 -6.18 9.47
N ILE A 70 -5.19 -6.28 8.74
CA ILE A 70 -6.22 -5.25 8.69
C ILE A 70 -6.77 -4.94 10.08
N ASP A 71 -6.95 -5.97 10.92
CA ASP A 71 -7.47 -5.78 12.27
C ASP A 71 -6.53 -5.00 13.18
N GLN A 72 -5.24 -4.93 12.83
CA GLN A 72 -4.21 -4.28 13.64
C GLN A 72 -3.78 -2.93 13.12
N VAL A 73 -4.32 -2.48 12.00
CA VAL A 73 -3.97 -1.20 11.39
C VAL A 73 -4.78 -0.08 12.01
N ALA A 74 -4.09 1.00 12.40
CA ALA A 74 -4.75 2.22 12.86
C ALA A 74 -5.09 3.13 11.67
N ASP A 75 -4.14 3.32 10.75
CA ASP A 75 -4.35 4.19 9.59
C ASP A 75 -3.30 3.92 8.51
N ILE A 76 -3.63 4.30 7.29
CA ILE A 76 -2.75 4.14 6.14
C ILE A 76 -2.71 5.46 5.37
N ALA A 77 -1.50 5.95 5.11
CA ALA A 77 -1.27 7.09 4.22
C ALA A 77 -0.67 6.57 2.93
N ALA A 78 -1.39 6.74 1.82
CA ALA A 78 -0.94 6.22 0.53
C ALA A 78 -1.08 7.31 -0.52
N ASP A 79 0.03 7.69 -1.14
CA ASP A 79 0.08 8.80 -2.09
C ASP A 79 0.99 8.51 -3.25
N SER A 80 0.67 9.10 -4.40
CA SER A 80 1.58 9.14 -5.53
C SER A 80 2.61 10.23 -5.31
N VAL A 81 3.88 9.89 -5.48
CA VAL A 81 5.01 10.81 -5.25
C VAL A 81 5.81 10.95 -6.54
N THR A 82 6.12 12.18 -6.92
CA THR A 82 6.99 12.44 -8.07
C THR A 82 8.43 12.11 -7.67
N PRO A 83 9.09 11.26 -8.41
CA PRO A 83 10.41 10.76 -8.01
C PRO A 83 11.48 11.80 -7.87
N GLU A 84 11.45 12.86 -8.40
CA GLU A 84 12.48 13.75 -8.23
C GLU A 84 12.28 14.96 -7.50
N ASP A 85 12.32 14.78 -7.26
CA ASP A 85 12.07 15.52 -6.63
C ASP A 85 12.54 16.20 -6.40
N GLY A 86 12.77 16.05 -7.15
CA GLY A 86 13.04 16.51 -7.20
C GLY A 86 13.36 17.15 -7.68
N ASP A 87 13.61 17.10 -8.04
CA ASP A 87 13.81 17.65 -8.50
C ASP A 87 13.84 18.59 -8.77
N PRO A 88 14.09 19.09 -8.64
CA PRO A 88 13.91 19.96 -8.73
C PRO A 88 13.96 20.49 -9.49
N THR A 89 14.14 20.34 -9.57
CA THR A 89 13.95 20.62 -10.03
C THR A 89 13.77 20.71 -10.72
N GLN A 90 13.76 20.41 -10.64
CA GLN A 90 13.36 20.28 -10.98
C GLN A 90 13.33 20.87 -11.28
N ALA A 91 13.84 21.08 -11.04
CA ALA A 91 13.71 21.61 -11.09
C ALA A 91 13.86 22.18 -11.48
N ALA A 92 14.05 22.38 -11.42
CA ALA A 92 14.03 22.77 -11.55
C ALA A 92 14.06 22.86 -11.86
#